data_c3f3f8657125a64e185fbfa741f29b4f
#
_entry.id   c3f3f8657125a64e185fbfa741f29b4f
#
_cell.length_a   1.000
_cell.length_b   1.000
_cell.length_c   1.000
_cell.angle_alpha   90.00
_cell.angle_beta   90.00
_cell.angle_gamma   90.00
#
_symmetry.space_group_name_H-M   'P 1'
#
loop_
_entity.id
_entity.type
_entity.pdbx_description
1 polymer ?
#
loop_
_entity_poly.entity_id
_entity_poly.type
_entity_poly.pdbx_seq_one_letter_code
_entity_poly.pdbx_strand_id
1 'polypeptide(L)'
;MNDQFDIQTELYEIFSVNSNLLSSLEIPGETNEDILNNKIRRVMADTTVMTQDDTSAMPFFDYTFVPMSGKTNNYLVSKSTLEFNIYSSTWSSVESIYKEIHRILQNTYEDAQVYYSGQGSSGITGVIRYVFRVRHLTKS
;
A
#
# COMPACT_ATOMS: atom_id res chain seq x y z
N MET A 1 20.10 9.95 2.40
CA MET A 1 19.64 8.94 1.45
C MET A 1 18.62 8.01 2.11
N ASN A 2 17.46 7.85 1.51
CA ASN A 2 16.42 6.97 2.05
C ASN A 2 16.64 5.55 1.56
N ASP A 3 16.76 4.61 2.50
CA ASP A 3 16.73 3.21 2.13
C ASP A 3 15.29 2.67 2.16
N GLN A 4 15.12 1.38 1.92
CA GLN A 4 13.79 0.75 1.88
C GLN A 4 13.02 0.94 3.18
N PHE A 5 13.70 0.74 4.29
CA PHE A 5 13.04 0.80 5.59
C PHE A 5 12.62 2.22 5.92
N ASP A 6 13.44 3.20 5.54
CA ASP A 6 13.10 4.60 5.73
C ASP A 6 11.84 4.98 4.95
N ILE A 7 11.73 4.51 3.72
CA ILE A 7 10.56 4.78 2.88
C ILE A 7 9.30 4.17 3.50
N GLN A 8 9.36 2.92 3.94
CA GLN A 8 8.22 2.26 4.57
C GLN A 8 7.80 2.97 5.85
N THR A 9 8.76 3.33 6.68
CA THR A 9 8.49 4.00 7.95
C THR A 9 7.90 5.40 7.72
N GLU A 10 8.47 6.15 6.80
CA GLU A 10 7.98 7.48 6.47
C GLU A 10 6.55 7.42 5.94
N LEU A 11 6.27 6.50 5.02
CA LEU A 11 4.93 6.35 4.47
C LEU A 11 3.93 5.93 5.53
N TYR A 12 4.33 5.01 6.42
CA TYR A 12 3.42 4.60 7.49
C TYR A 12 3.04 5.78 8.37
N GLU A 13 4.00 6.62 8.72
CA GLU A 13 3.73 7.81 9.53
C GLU A 13 2.76 8.76 8.82
N ILE A 14 2.94 8.95 7.51
CA ILE A 14 2.07 9.83 6.74
C ILE A 14 0.67 9.23 6.60
N PHE A 15 0.58 7.94 6.26
CA PHE A 15 -0.71 7.28 6.09
C PHE A 15 -1.52 7.26 7.38
N SER A 16 -0.86 7.03 8.50
CA SER A 16 -1.55 6.85 9.78
C SER A 16 -2.12 8.14 10.37
N VAL A 17 -1.76 9.30 9.82
CA VAL A 17 -2.31 10.58 10.26
C VAL A 17 -3.14 11.29 9.19
N ASN A 18 -3.32 10.68 8.02
CA ASN A 18 -4.08 11.29 6.94
C ASN A 18 -5.57 11.00 7.13
N SER A 19 -6.33 12.01 7.51
CA SER A 19 -7.74 11.83 7.85
C SER A 19 -8.60 11.30 6.70
N ASN A 20 -8.31 11.71 5.47
CA ASN A 20 -9.07 11.24 4.31
C ASN A 20 -8.83 9.76 4.05
N LEU A 21 -7.58 9.32 4.18
CA LEU A 21 -7.24 7.90 4.01
C LEU A 21 -7.87 7.07 5.12
N LEU A 22 -7.76 7.52 6.36
CA LEU A 22 -8.35 6.80 7.50
C LEU A 22 -9.86 6.67 7.34
N SER A 23 -10.51 7.70 6.84
CA SER A 23 -11.95 7.65 6.56
C SER A 23 -12.27 6.63 5.46
N SER A 24 -11.46 6.60 4.40
CA SER A 24 -11.65 5.63 3.33
C SER A 24 -11.45 4.19 3.80
N LEU A 25 -10.59 3.99 4.78
CA LEU A 25 -10.35 2.67 5.39
C LEU A 25 -11.38 2.35 6.49
N GLU A 26 -12.33 3.24 6.74
CA GLU A 26 -13.35 3.07 7.78
C GLU A 26 -12.74 2.92 9.17
N ILE A 27 -11.66 3.65 9.42
CA ILE A 27 -11.01 3.67 10.74
C ILE A 27 -11.70 4.72 11.60
N PRO A 28 -12.13 4.37 12.83
CA PRO A 28 -12.79 5.35 13.70
C PRO A 28 -11.86 6.49 14.09
N GLY A 29 -12.45 7.65 14.40
CA GLY A 29 -11.67 8.82 14.79
C GLY A 29 -10.82 8.61 16.02
N GLU A 30 -11.32 7.82 16.97
CA GLU A 30 -10.53 7.38 18.11
C GLU A 30 -9.98 6.01 17.78
N THR A 31 -8.71 5.91 17.44
CA THR A 31 -8.09 4.69 17.04
C THR A 31 -6.82 4.43 17.83
N ASN A 32 -6.33 3.21 17.78
CA ASN A 32 -5.08 2.83 18.40
C ASN A 32 -4.16 2.17 17.39
N GLU A 33 -2.95 1.89 17.82
CA GLU A 33 -1.92 1.32 16.96
C GLU A 33 -2.32 -0.05 16.40
N ASP A 34 -3.04 -0.87 17.16
CA ASP A 34 -3.47 -2.18 16.70
C ASP A 34 -4.42 -2.08 15.50
N ILE A 35 -5.36 -1.14 15.57
CA ILE A 35 -6.30 -0.92 14.47
C ILE A 35 -5.55 -0.41 13.24
N LEU A 36 -4.66 0.56 13.43
CA LEU A 36 -3.88 1.10 12.32
C LEU A 36 -3.03 0.03 11.65
N ASN A 37 -2.34 -0.80 12.42
CA ASN A 37 -1.49 -1.86 11.88
C ASN A 37 -2.30 -2.94 11.16
N ASN A 38 -3.56 -3.13 11.54
CA ASN A 38 -4.42 -4.11 10.89
C ASN A 38 -4.96 -3.62 9.56
N LYS A 39 -5.03 -2.32 9.35
CA LYS A 39 -5.59 -1.72 8.13
C LYS A 39 -4.53 -1.13 7.19
N ILE A 40 -3.40 -0.73 7.74
CA ILE A 40 -2.26 -0.23 6.97
C ILE A 40 -1.10 -1.18 7.25
N ARG A 41 -0.91 -2.15 6.35
CA ARG A 41 0.00 -3.27 6.62
C ARG A 41 1.30 -3.12 5.84
N ARG A 42 2.40 -3.06 6.57
CA ARG A 42 3.74 -3.10 5.99
C ARG A 42 4.16 -4.55 5.89
N VAL A 43 4.54 -4.97 4.69
CA VAL A 43 4.92 -6.36 4.44
C VAL A 43 6.40 -6.39 4.07
N MET A 44 7.14 -7.27 4.73
CA MET A 44 8.58 -7.37 4.52
C MET A 44 8.96 -8.40 3.47
N ALA A 45 8.05 -9.28 3.11
CA ALA A 45 8.31 -10.33 2.14
C ALA A 45 7.11 -10.46 1.19
N ASP A 46 7.39 -10.91 -0.02
CA ASP A 46 6.40 -11.07 -1.08
C ASP A 46 5.58 -12.35 -0.88
N THR A 47 4.92 -12.45 0.26
CA THR A 47 4.15 -13.65 0.58
C THR A 47 2.80 -13.31 1.18
N THR A 48 2.19 -12.24 0.72
CA THR A 48 0.91 -11.83 1.28
C THR A 48 -0.18 -12.75 0.73
N VAL A 49 -0.63 -13.66 1.56
CA VAL A 49 -1.80 -14.47 1.26
C VAL A 49 -2.91 -14.00 2.17
N MET A 50 -3.98 -13.51 1.56
CA MET A 50 -5.15 -13.11 2.31
C MET A 50 -5.85 -14.37 2.85
N THR A 51 -6.18 -14.37 4.14
CA THR A 51 -6.91 -15.46 4.77
C THR A 51 -8.36 -15.08 4.99
N GLN A 52 -9.19 -16.06 5.28
CA GLN A 52 -10.61 -15.80 5.57
C GLN A 52 -10.77 -14.85 6.77
N ASP A 53 -9.87 -14.94 7.74
CA ASP A 53 -9.94 -14.08 8.92
C ASP A 53 -9.67 -12.62 8.57
N ASP A 54 -8.91 -12.36 7.51
CA ASP A 54 -8.61 -10.99 7.08
C ASP A 54 -9.83 -10.26 6.53
N THR A 55 -10.89 -10.97 6.16
CA THR A 55 -12.09 -10.33 5.62
C THR A 55 -12.75 -9.38 6.63
N SER A 56 -12.58 -9.64 7.91
CA SER A 56 -13.14 -8.76 8.95
C SER A 56 -12.37 -7.43 9.05
N ALA A 57 -11.17 -7.36 8.52
CA ALA A 57 -10.37 -6.13 8.53
C ALA A 57 -10.63 -5.24 7.32
N MET A 58 -11.36 -5.72 6.31
CA MET A 58 -11.64 -4.93 5.11
C MET A 58 -12.44 -3.67 5.40
N PRO A 59 -12.22 -2.59 4.67
CA PRO A 59 -11.16 -2.42 3.68
C PRO A 59 -9.80 -2.21 4.33
N PHE A 60 -8.76 -2.75 3.73
CA PHE A 60 -7.40 -2.53 4.20
C PHE A 60 -6.45 -2.58 2.99
N PHE A 61 -5.22 -2.16 3.20
CA PHE A 61 -4.20 -2.33 2.18
C PHE A 61 -2.88 -2.72 2.80
N ASP A 62 -2.05 -3.37 2.00
CA ASP A 62 -0.66 -3.63 2.37
C ASP A 62 0.27 -3.04 1.32
N TYR A 63 1.54 -2.89 1.68
CA TYR A 63 2.55 -2.47 0.74
C TYR A 63 3.88 -3.11 1.06
N THR A 64 4.61 -3.45 0.00
CA THR A 64 5.90 -4.13 0.11
C THR A 64 6.80 -3.68 -1.02
N PHE A 65 8.10 -3.95 -0.88
CA PHE A 65 9.03 -3.66 -1.95
C PHE A 65 8.85 -4.66 -3.08
N VAL A 66 8.97 -4.15 -4.31
CA VAL A 66 8.94 -5.05 -5.47
C VAL A 66 10.24 -5.87 -5.45
N PRO A 67 10.12 -7.21 -5.51
CA PRO A 67 11.31 -8.05 -5.47
C PRO A 67 12.22 -7.75 -6.66
N MET A 68 13.53 -7.78 -6.41
CA MET A 68 14.50 -7.64 -7.49
C MET A 68 14.48 -8.88 -8.35
N SER A 69 14.35 -8.69 -9.65
CA SER A 69 14.51 -9.81 -10.58
C SER A 69 16.01 -10.10 -10.74
N GLY A 70 16.36 -11.32 -10.47
CA GLY A 70 17.68 -11.86 -10.22
C GLY A 70 18.90 -11.34 -10.95
N LYS A 71 18.85 -10.86 -12.14
CA LYS A 71 20.05 -10.54 -12.92
C LYS A 71 20.27 -9.06 -13.12
N THR A 72 19.44 -8.23 -12.55
CA THR A 72 19.51 -6.82 -12.86
C THR A 72 20.34 -6.09 -11.82
N ASN A 73 21.16 -5.20 -12.30
CA ASN A 73 21.86 -4.26 -11.45
C ASN A 73 20.98 -3.07 -11.09
N ASN A 74 19.67 -3.23 -11.13
CA ASN A 74 18.72 -2.16 -10.86
C ASN A 74 18.40 -2.04 -9.38
N TYR A 75 19.41 -2.24 -8.57
CA TYR A 75 19.30 -2.15 -7.12
C TYR A 75 18.67 -0.84 -6.65
N LEU A 76 19.13 0.27 -7.22
CA LEU A 76 18.62 1.60 -6.83
C LEU A 76 17.15 1.80 -7.24
N VAL A 77 16.76 1.26 -8.37
CA VAL A 77 15.37 1.34 -8.84
C VAL A 77 14.47 0.53 -7.93
N SER A 78 14.90 -0.69 -7.58
CA SER A 78 14.11 -1.56 -6.71
C SER A 78 13.92 -0.97 -5.31
N LYS A 79 14.93 -0.26 -4.81
CA LYS A 79 14.86 0.38 -3.50
C LYS A 79 13.74 1.40 -3.41
N SER A 80 13.37 2.01 -4.51
CA SER A 80 12.39 3.08 -4.54
C SER A 80 11.10 2.63 -5.21
N THR A 81 10.82 1.34 -5.26
CA THR A 81 9.66 0.78 -5.93
C THR A 81 8.83 -0.06 -4.96
N LEU A 82 7.58 0.29 -4.82
CA LEU A 82 6.65 -0.39 -3.91
C LEU A 82 5.47 -0.97 -4.67
N GLU A 83 4.97 -2.08 -4.18
CA GLU A 83 3.70 -2.65 -4.63
C GLU A 83 2.68 -2.48 -3.52
N PHE A 84 1.51 -1.99 -3.90
CA PHE A 84 0.37 -1.82 -3.00
C PHE A 84 -0.73 -2.79 -3.38
N ASN A 85 -1.36 -3.38 -2.38
CA ASN A 85 -2.51 -4.27 -2.57
C ASN A 85 -3.66 -3.76 -1.72
N ILE A 86 -4.77 -3.39 -2.36
CA ILE A 86 -5.97 -2.90 -1.69
C ILE A 86 -7.00 -4.02 -1.70
N TYR A 87 -7.53 -4.34 -0.53
CA TYR A 87 -8.54 -5.40 -0.38
C TYR A 87 -9.85 -4.78 0.11
N SER A 88 -10.91 -5.01 -0.62
CA SER A 88 -12.25 -4.54 -0.25
C SER A 88 -13.32 -5.39 -0.92
N SER A 89 -14.54 -5.26 -0.44
CA SER A 89 -15.69 -5.92 -1.05
C SER A 89 -16.37 -5.06 -2.11
N THR A 90 -16.01 -3.79 -2.24
CA THR A 90 -16.65 -2.88 -3.21
C THR A 90 -15.60 -2.09 -3.99
N TRP A 91 -15.91 -1.82 -5.25
CA TRP A 91 -15.04 -1.01 -6.11
C TRP A 91 -14.96 0.44 -5.67
N SER A 92 -16.06 0.99 -5.13
CA SER A 92 -16.03 2.39 -4.68
C SER A 92 -15.04 2.58 -3.52
N SER A 93 -14.95 1.61 -2.64
CA SER A 93 -13.98 1.63 -1.54
C SER A 93 -12.55 1.54 -2.07
N VAL A 94 -12.30 0.61 -3.01
CA VAL A 94 -11.00 0.47 -3.66
C VAL A 94 -10.58 1.79 -4.31
N GLU A 95 -11.49 2.42 -5.05
CA GLU A 95 -11.20 3.67 -5.74
C GLU A 95 -10.85 4.79 -4.77
N SER A 96 -11.59 4.92 -3.69
CA SER A 96 -11.33 5.96 -2.68
C SER A 96 -9.97 5.78 -2.04
N ILE A 97 -9.61 4.55 -1.68
CA ILE A 97 -8.33 4.25 -1.06
C ILE A 97 -7.20 4.50 -2.06
N TYR A 98 -7.36 4.02 -3.29
CA TYR A 98 -6.34 4.23 -4.34
C TYR A 98 -6.07 5.71 -4.57
N LYS A 99 -7.12 6.52 -4.71
CA LYS A 99 -6.96 7.94 -4.98
C LYS A 99 -6.23 8.66 -3.84
N GLU A 100 -6.54 8.30 -2.60
CA GLU A 100 -5.87 8.93 -1.46
C GLU A 100 -4.41 8.51 -1.36
N ILE A 101 -4.11 7.23 -1.57
CA ILE A 101 -2.72 6.78 -1.57
C ILE A 101 -1.94 7.47 -2.69
N HIS A 102 -2.51 7.52 -3.87
CA HIS A 102 -1.87 8.16 -5.03
C HIS A 102 -1.58 9.64 -4.74
N ARG A 103 -2.54 10.35 -4.18
CA ARG A 103 -2.37 11.76 -3.83
C ARG A 103 -1.27 11.96 -2.80
N ILE A 104 -1.23 11.11 -1.78
CA ILE A 104 -0.20 11.18 -0.74
C ILE A 104 1.19 10.95 -1.35
N LEU A 105 1.31 9.94 -2.22
CA LEU A 105 2.58 9.65 -2.87
C LEU A 105 3.06 10.80 -3.75
N GLN A 106 2.15 11.40 -4.51
CA GLN A 106 2.50 12.56 -5.35
C GLN A 106 2.95 13.75 -4.54
N ASN A 107 2.33 13.97 -3.38
CA ASN A 107 2.70 15.08 -2.50
C ASN A 107 4.01 14.83 -1.76
N THR A 108 4.32 13.58 -1.48
CA THR A 108 5.53 13.21 -0.72
C THR A 108 6.74 13.05 -1.63
N TYR A 109 6.53 12.44 -2.80
CA TYR A 109 7.60 12.14 -3.76
C TYR A 109 7.19 12.72 -5.10
N GLU A 110 7.79 13.82 -5.46
CA GLU A 110 7.42 14.59 -6.65
C GLU A 110 7.38 13.75 -7.92
N ASP A 111 8.32 12.83 -8.06
CA ASP A 111 8.47 12.03 -9.28
C ASP A 111 7.79 10.65 -9.18
N ALA A 112 7.01 10.41 -8.15
CA ALA A 112 6.33 9.13 -7.98
C ALA A 112 5.44 8.83 -9.19
N GLN A 113 5.55 7.61 -9.69
CA GLN A 113 4.84 7.20 -10.90
C GLN A 113 4.24 5.81 -10.71
N VAL A 114 2.93 5.69 -10.93
CA VAL A 114 2.27 4.39 -11.03
C VAL A 114 2.59 3.83 -12.41
N TYR A 115 3.30 2.71 -12.46
CA TYR A 115 3.68 2.10 -13.72
C TYR A 115 2.98 0.77 -14.00
N TYR A 116 2.22 0.28 -13.04
CA TYR A 116 1.43 -0.94 -13.18
C TYR A 116 0.20 -0.83 -12.29
N SER A 117 -0.95 -1.21 -12.80
CA SER A 117 -2.15 -1.34 -11.98
C SER A 117 -3.09 -2.38 -12.59
N GLY A 118 -3.80 -3.09 -11.74
CA GLY A 118 -4.75 -4.10 -12.21
C GLY A 118 -5.35 -4.88 -11.06
N GLN A 119 -6.36 -5.68 -11.40
CA GLN A 119 -7.01 -6.55 -10.43
C GLN A 119 -6.21 -7.84 -10.32
N GLY A 120 -5.87 -8.21 -9.08
CA GLY A 120 -5.26 -9.50 -8.78
C GLY A 120 -6.27 -10.45 -8.18
N SER A 121 -5.84 -11.66 -7.86
CA SER A 121 -6.68 -12.63 -7.18
C SER A 121 -6.48 -12.51 -5.67
N SER A 122 -7.59 -12.42 -4.92
CA SER A 122 -7.52 -12.44 -3.47
C SER A 122 -7.53 -13.86 -2.92
N GLY A 123 -7.98 -14.82 -3.74
CA GLY A 123 -8.20 -16.19 -3.30
C GLY A 123 -9.50 -16.39 -2.52
N ILE A 124 -10.29 -15.33 -2.31
CA ILE A 124 -11.52 -15.39 -1.53
C ILE A 124 -12.67 -14.80 -2.34
N THR A 125 -13.75 -15.54 -2.47
CA THR A 125 -14.94 -15.08 -3.22
C THR A 125 -15.51 -13.81 -2.59
N GLY A 126 -15.85 -12.85 -3.43
CA GLY A 126 -16.44 -11.59 -2.98
C GLY A 126 -15.43 -10.54 -2.53
N VAL A 127 -14.14 -10.85 -2.58
CA VAL A 127 -13.10 -9.91 -2.20
C VAL A 127 -12.34 -9.45 -3.44
N ILE A 128 -12.25 -8.14 -3.60
CA ILE A 128 -11.47 -7.50 -4.66
C ILE A 128 -10.06 -7.28 -4.15
N ARG A 129 -9.07 -7.66 -4.93
CA ARG A 129 -7.67 -7.29 -4.71
C ARG A 129 -7.24 -6.41 -5.87
N TYR A 130 -6.93 -5.16 -5.57
CA TYR A 130 -6.44 -4.22 -6.57
C TYR A 130 -4.96 -3.97 -6.31
N VAL A 131 -4.13 -4.23 -7.32
CA VAL A 131 -2.67 -4.15 -7.22
C VAL A 131 -2.19 -2.96 -8.02
N PHE A 132 -1.30 -2.16 -7.45
CA PHE A 132 -0.61 -1.15 -8.23
C PHE A 132 0.83 -1.01 -7.72
N ARG A 133 1.72 -0.66 -8.65
CA ARG A 133 3.15 -0.50 -8.35
C ARG A 133 3.57 0.92 -8.66
N VAL A 134 4.37 1.46 -7.77
CA VAL A 134 4.82 2.86 -7.85
C VAL A 134 6.34 2.87 -7.79
N ARG A 135 6.94 3.67 -8.67
CA ARG A 135 8.40 3.82 -8.69
C ARG A 135 8.79 5.28 -8.53
N HIS A 136 10.08 5.51 -8.39
CA HIS A 136 10.67 6.84 -8.20
C HIS A 136 10.25 7.48 -6.87
N LEU A 137 10.24 6.67 -5.81
CA LEU A 137 9.91 7.13 -4.48
C LEU A 137 11.15 7.70 -3.79
N THR A 138 11.70 8.73 -4.38
CA THR A 138 12.88 9.40 -3.86
C THR A 138 12.59 10.88 -3.71
N LYS A 139 13.09 11.45 -2.63
CA LYS A 139 13.02 12.89 -2.42
C LYS A 139 14.19 13.57 -3.12
N SER A 140 13.89 14.64 -3.78
CA SER A 140 14.91 15.47 -4.41
C SER A 140 15.64 16.32 -3.37
#